data_6d1a81cee9ff2f68b2bb1a23259de7ad
#
_entry.id   6d1a81cee9ff2f68b2bb1a23259de7ad
#
_cell.length_a   1.000
_cell.length_b   1.000
_cell.length_c   1.000
_cell.angle_alpha   90.00
_cell.angle_beta   90.00
_cell.angle_gamma   90.00
#
_symmetry.space_group_name_H-M   'P 1'
#
loop_
_entity.id
_entity.type
_entity.pdbx_description
1 polymer ?
#
loop_
_entity_poly.entity_id
_entity_poly.type
_entity_poly.pdbx_seq_one_letter_code
_entity_poly.pdbx_strand_id
1 'polypeptide(L)'
;MNLQSAIDWRSKSKLFVSLAAKPGKTGETFYKTLFDHHGIDAEYVACVCTDLAQDMQLVRRHCAGASITMPFKRTAAHFVDTTVSPVAGAITPINTVVNKNGILTAYNCDYLGLQDVVAQDFKGLHVVILGDGAMSENVRLLCKDAKITSVSRRKGTWHLRNTLCNVLINTTSIGMGSDESPVDYINAETIIDCVIGSTKLINSAKSVGARVISGAEIYKAQFKHQFKCYTNQEPDSAVVDAVAQQLFNYV
;
A
#
# COMPACT_ATOMS: atom_id res chain seq x y z
N MET A 1 12.26 0.19 -16.20
CA MET A 1 13.29 1.18 -16.60
C MET A 1 13.82 1.88 -15.34
N ASN A 2 14.92 2.64 -15.39
CA ASN A 2 15.35 3.51 -14.29
C ASN A 2 14.67 4.89 -14.41
N LEU A 3 14.79 5.71 -13.36
CA LEU A 3 14.12 7.01 -13.31
C LEU A 3 14.67 8.01 -14.34
N GLN A 4 15.99 8.03 -14.58
CA GLN A 4 16.56 8.92 -15.59
C GLN A 4 15.98 8.64 -16.98
N SER A 5 15.86 7.36 -17.35
CA SER A 5 15.23 7.00 -18.63
C SER A 5 13.76 7.43 -18.71
N ALA A 6 13.01 7.33 -17.61
CA ALA A 6 11.61 7.80 -17.58
C ALA A 6 11.52 9.32 -17.78
N ILE A 7 12.46 10.09 -17.22
CA ILE A 7 12.55 11.54 -17.40
C ILE A 7 12.85 11.89 -18.86
N ASP A 8 13.84 11.21 -19.47
CA ASP A 8 14.30 11.49 -20.84
C ASP A 8 13.22 11.14 -21.89
N TRP A 9 12.38 10.14 -21.61
CA TRP A 9 11.38 9.61 -22.56
C TRP A 9 9.97 10.14 -22.33
N ARG A 10 9.76 10.97 -21.29
CA ARG A 10 8.43 11.50 -20.98
C ARG A 10 7.81 12.24 -22.17
N SER A 11 6.54 11.98 -22.41
CA SER A 11 5.76 12.62 -23.48
C SER A 11 4.72 13.60 -22.93
N LYS A 12 4.44 13.56 -21.65
CA LYS A 12 3.43 14.35 -20.95
C LYS A 12 4.03 15.52 -20.14
N SER A 13 3.22 16.53 -19.87
CA SER A 13 3.66 17.70 -19.08
C SER A 13 4.03 17.35 -17.65
N LYS A 14 3.36 16.35 -17.07
CA LYS A 14 3.61 15.88 -15.70
C LYS A 14 4.08 14.42 -15.72
N LEU A 15 5.11 14.14 -14.94
CA LEU A 15 5.61 12.79 -14.71
C LEU A 15 5.39 12.42 -13.24
N PHE A 16 4.66 11.32 -13.01
CA PHE A 16 4.61 10.61 -11.73
C PHE A 16 5.35 9.28 -11.86
N VAL A 17 5.96 8.83 -10.79
CA VAL A 17 6.75 7.59 -10.82
C VAL A 17 6.45 6.69 -9.62
N SER A 18 6.73 5.40 -9.76
CA SER A 18 6.80 4.48 -8.62
C SER A 18 8.25 4.07 -8.42
N LEU A 19 8.79 4.27 -7.22
CA LEU A 19 10.15 3.88 -6.84
C LEU A 19 10.12 2.59 -6.03
N ALA A 20 10.71 1.54 -6.57
CA ALA A 20 10.79 0.21 -5.95
C ALA A 20 12.09 -0.50 -6.33
N ALA A 21 12.56 -1.43 -5.49
CA ALA A 21 13.63 -2.34 -5.89
C ALA A 21 13.17 -3.29 -7.01
N LYS A 22 11.90 -3.69 -6.99
CA LYS A 22 11.25 -4.52 -8.00
C LYS A 22 9.85 -3.95 -8.29
N PRO A 23 9.72 -3.00 -9.22
CA PRO A 23 8.45 -2.34 -9.50
C PRO A 23 7.48 -3.28 -10.22
N GLY A 24 6.21 -3.25 -9.80
CA GLY A 24 5.09 -3.82 -10.56
C GLY A 24 4.47 -2.79 -11.50
N LYS A 25 3.65 -3.25 -12.45
CA LYS A 25 2.99 -2.38 -13.44
C LYS A 25 1.57 -1.95 -13.05
N THR A 26 1.04 -2.42 -11.95
CA THR A 26 -0.33 -2.15 -11.51
C THR A 26 -0.63 -0.65 -11.42
N GLY A 27 0.32 0.13 -10.87
CA GLY A 27 0.20 1.59 -10.78
C GLY A 27 0.16 2.27 -12.15
N GLU A 28 0.95 1.81 -13.13
CA GLU A 28 0.96 2.38 -14.49
C GLU A 28 -0.42 2.29 -15.12
N THR A 29 -1.03 1.10 -15.12
CA THR A 29 -2.38 0.89 -15.67
C THR A 29 -3.42 1.73 -14.93
N PHE A 30 -3.36 1.72 -13.59
CA PHE A 30 -4.34 2.41 -12.76
C PHE A 30 -4.31 3.93 -13.00
N TYR A 31 -3.13 4.55 -12.89
CA TYR A 31 -3.02 6.00 -13.04
C TYR A 31 -3.20 6.45 -14.50
N LYS A 32 -2.72 5.68 -15.48
CA LYS A 32 -2.97 6.00 -16.87
C LYS A 32 -4.46 6.13 -17.15
N THR A 33 -5.25 5.14 -16.73
CA THR A 33 -6.71 5.15 -16.96
C THR A 33 -7.37 6.34 -16.28
N LEU A 34 -6.99 6.65 -15.03
CA LEU A 34 -7.56 7.79 -14.31
C LEU A 34 -7.12 9.13 -14.90
N PHE A 35 -5.85 9.30 -15.27
CA PHE A 35 -5.38 10.53 -15.89
C PHE A 35 -6.08 10.79 -17.23
N ASP A 36 -6.19 9.75 -18.06
CA ASP A 36 -6.90 9.86 -19.35
C ASP A 36 -8.39 10.22 -19.13
N HIS A 37 -9.07 9.55 -18.18
CA HIS A 37 -10.48 9.84 -17.87
C HIS A 37 -10.72 11.27 -17.38
N HIS A 38 -9.82 11.78 -16.53
CA HIS A 38 -9.93 13.13 -15.96
C HIS A 38 -9.32 14.22 -16.85
N GLY A 39 -8.84 13.89 -18.05
CA GLY A 39 -8.20 14.84 -18.97
C GLY A 39 -6.90 15.44 -18.42
N ILE A 40 -6.19 14.70 -17.57
CA ILE A 40 -4.95 15.16 -16.94
C ILE A 40 -3.77 14.78 -17.85
N ASP A 41 -3.02 15.78 -18.33
CA ASP A 41 -1.82 15.57 -19.12
C ASP A 41 -0.65 15.12 -18.26
N ALA A 42 -0.70 13.86 -17.86
CA ALA A 42 0.29 13.21 -17.00
C ALA A 42 0.55 11.77 -17.43
N GLU A 43 1.74 11.29 -17.11
CA GLU A 43 2.09 9.89 -17.21
C GLU A 43 2.60 9.35 -15.86
N TYR A 44 2.48 8.05 -15.68
CA TYR A 44 2.94 7.35 -14.50
C TYR A 44 3.81 6.17 -14.91
N VAL A 45 5.04 6.12 -14.40
CA VAL A 45 6.05 5.13 -14.81
C VAL A 45 6.60 4.39 -13.59
N ALA A 46 6.65 3.05 -13.68
CA ALA A 46 7.25 2.21 -12.66
C ALA A 46 8.77 2.11 -12.86
N CYS A 47 9.53 2.64 -11.90
CA CYS A 47 10.98 2.76 -11.97
C CYS A 47 11.69 1.84 -10.97
N VAL A 48 12.73 1.14 -11.45
CA VAL A 48 13.67 0.44 -10.58
C VAL A 48 14.52 1.49 -9.86
N CYS A 49 14.47 1.48 -8.53
CA CYS A 49 15.26 2.33 -7.67
C CYS A 49 16.41 1.50 -7.06
N THR A 50 17.64 1.90 -7.33
CA THR A 50 18.88 1.31 -6.75
C THR A 50 19.56 2.26 -5.78
N ASP A 51 19.37 3.57 -5.96
CA ASP A 51 19.83 4.63 -5.06
C ASP A 51 18.69 5.60 -4.78
N LEU A 52 18.08 5.45 -3.60
CA LEU A 52 16.94 6.27 -3.22
C LEU A 52 17.30 7.76 -3.08
N ALA A 53 18.50 8.08 -2.60
CA ALA A 53 18.91 9.47 -2.41
C ALA A 53 19.03 10.21 -3.76
N GLN A 54 19.64 9.56 -4.74
CA GLN A 54 19.74 10.08 -6.10
C GLN A 54 18.36 10.20 -6.75
N ASP A 55 17.54 9.15 -6.68
CA ASP A 55 16.21 9.14 -7.28
C ASP A 55 15.29 10.21 -6.66
N MET A 56 15.34 10.43 -5.34
CA MET A 56 14.55 11.49 -4.70
C MET A 56 15.00 12.90 -5.11
N GLN A 57 16.27 13.11 -5.44
CA GLN A 57 16.74 14.37 -6.04
C GLN A 57 16.21 14.56 -7.47
N LEU A 58 16.14 13.49 -8.26
CA LEU A 58 15.55 13.52 -9.60
C LEU A 58 14.03 13.76 -9.51
N VAL A 59 13.32 13.13 -8.58
CA VAL A 59 11.91 13.41 -8.30
C VAL A 59 11.70 14.90 -8.01
N ARG A 60 12.52 15.49 -7.14
CA ARG A 60 12.44 16.90 -6.77
C ARG A 60 12.59 17.85 -7.97
N ARG A 61 13.44 17.49 -8.94
CA ARG A 61 13.74 18.35 -10.10
C ARG A 61 12.81 18.14 -11.27
N HIS A 62 12.29 16.92 -11.47
CA HIS A 62 11.72 16.52 -12.75
C HIS A 62 10.33 15.87 -12.66
N CYS A 63 9.91 15.40 -11.49
CA CYS A 63 8.62 14.70 -11.34
C CYS A 63 7.60 15.57 -10.59
N ALA A 64 6.32 15.37 -10.89
CA ALA A 64 5.21 15.96 -10.15
C ALA A 64 4.93 15.23 -8.83
N GLY A 65 5.37 13.98 -8.73
CA GLY A 65 5.26 13.18 -7.52
C GLY A 65 5.80 11.76 -7.69
N ALA A 66 5.81 11.02 -6.59
CA ALA A 66 6.30 9.65 -6.58
C ALA A 66 5.50 8.77 -5.61
N SER A 67 5.18 7.54 -6.02
CA SER A 67 4.82 6.47 -5.10
C SER A 67 6.08 5.79 -4.59
N ILE A 68 6.14 5.56 -3.29
CA ILE A 68 7.26 4.86 -2.65
C ILE A 68 6.79 3.48 -2.21
N THR A 69 7.51 2.45 -2.64
CA THR A 69 7.18 1.08 -2.27
C THR A 69 8.37 0.33 -1.65
N MET A 70 8.28 -0.98 -1.56
CA MET A 70 9.33 -1.77 -0.91
C MET A 70 10.69 -1.66 -1.60
N PRO A 71 11.79 -1.55 -0.82
CA PRO A 71 11.87 -1.50 0.65
C PRO A 71 11.89 -0.09 1.25
N PHE A 72 11.59 0.96 0.48
CA PHE A 72 11.98 2.35 0.73
C PHE A 72 11.02 3.16 1.61
N LYS A 73 9.82 2.65 1.94
CA LYS A 73 8.75 3.41 2.63
C LYS A 73 9.16 4.07 3.96
N ARG A 74 10.12 3.48 4.67
CA ARG A 74 10.64 4.05 5.93
C ARG A 74 11.73 5.10 5.67
N THR A 75 12.66 4.77 4.77
CA THR A 75 13.84 5.62 4.52
C THR A 75 13.53 6.84 3.68
N ALA A 76 12.50 6.80 2.84
CA ALA A 76 12.13 7.92 1.98
C ALA A 76 11.71 9.19 2.76
N ALA A 77 11.27 9.05 4.00
CA ALA A 77 10.94 10.20 4.86
C ALA A 77 12.14 11.14 5.12
N HIS A 78 13.38 10.64 5.00
CA HIS A 78 14.58 11.46 5.16
C HIS A 78 14.88 12.38 3.97
N PHE A 79 14.19 12.22 2.84
CA PHE A 79 14.43 12.95 1.59
C PHE A 79 13.31 13.92 1.22
N VAL A 80 12.32 14.10 2.09
CA VAL A 80 11.20 15.02 1.89
C VAL A 80 11.26 16.20 2.85
N ASP A 81 10.62 17.31 2.49
CA ASP A 81 10.63 18.53 3.31
C ASP A 81 9.56 18.48 4.40
N THR A 82 8.42 17.84 4.12
CA THR A 82 7.29 17.74 5.05
C THR A 82 6.64 16.37 4.96
N THR A 83 6.22 15.85 6.10
CA THR A 83 5.40 14.63 6.20
C THR A 83 4.06 14.96 6.83
N VAL A 84 2.99 14.65 6.13
CA VAL A 84 1.61 14.73 6.65
C VAL A 84 1.25 13.37 7.21
N SER A 85 1.28 13.26 8.55
CA SER A 85 0.91 12.01 9.21
C SER A 85 -0.61 11.91 9.35
N PRO A 86 -1.22 10.77 8.99
CA PRO A 86 -2.66 10.54 9.20
C PRO A 86 -3.01 10.36 10.68
N VAL A 87 -2.01 10.10 11.54
CA VAL A 87 -2.16 9.97 12.99
C VAL A 87 -1.28 11.00 13.66
N ALA A 88 -1.89 11.91 14.40
CA ALA A 88 -1.18 13.00 15.08
C ALA A 88 -0.04 12.47 15.97
N GLY A 89 1.15 13.04 15.80
CA GLY A 89 2.34 12.70 16.58
C GLY A 89 3.01 11.36 16.23
N ALA A 90 2.45 10.58 15.29
CA ALA A 90 3.05 9.33 14.86
C ALA A 90 4.01 9.52 13.69
N ILE A 91 5.18 8.88 13.76
CA ILE A 91 6.08 8.71 12.62
C ILE A 91 5.57 7.48 11.86
N THR A 92 5.11 7.68 10.63
CA THR A 92 4.56 6.60 9.81
C THR A 92 5.41 6.38 8.55
N PRO A 93 5.44 5.15 8.02
CA PRO A 93 5.99 4.92 6.69
C PRO A 93 5.28 5.80 5.67
N ILE A 94 5.99 6.30 4.68
CA ILE A 94 5.40 7.06 3.58
C ILE A 94 5.31 6.20 2.32
N ASN A 95 4.24 6.39 1.54
CA ASN A 95 4.10 5.71 0.26
C ASN A 95 3.78 6.67 -0.90
N THR A 96 3.56 7.96 -0.61
CA THR A 96 3.14 8.97 -1.58
C THR A 96 3.92 10.25 -1.34
N VAL A 97 4.54 10.79 -2.39
CA VAL A 97 5.26 12.05 -2.37
C VAL A 97 4.69 12.95 -3.45
N VAL A 98 4.33 14.18 -3.10
CA VAL A 98 3.90 15.23 -4.02
C VAL A 98 4.97 16.29 -4.11
N ASN A 99 5.31 16.69 -5.32
CA ASN A 99 6.27 17.76 -5.59
C ASN A 99 5.52 19.02 -6.04
N LYS A 100 5.70 20.09 -5.29
CA LYS A 100 5.23 21.42 -5.68
C LYS A 100 6.42 22.37 -5.74
N ASN A 101 6.88 22.65 -6.96
CA ASN A 101 8.02 23.56 -7.21
C ASN A 101 9.28 23.21 -6.42
N GLY A 102 9.62 21.93 -6.35
CA GLY A 102 10.80 21.45 -5.64
C GLY A 102 10.59 21.17 -4.15
N ILE A 103 9.42 21.50 -3.59
CA ILE A 103 9.05 21.14 -2.21
C ILE A 103 8.34 19.80 -2.22
N LEU A 104 8.92 18.82 -1.54
CA LEU A 104 8.40 17.45 -1.43
C LEU A 104 7.58 17.29 -0.16
N THR A 105 6.29 17.01 -0.32
CA THR A 105 5.39 16.67 0.79
C THR A 105 5.01 15.20 0.72
N ALA A 106 5.20 14.47 1.79
CA ALA A 106 4.92 13.05 1.87
C ALA A 106 3.64 12.72 2.65
N TYR A 107 2.99 11.64 2.24
CA TYR A 107 1.75 11.12 2.81
C TYR A 107 1.83 9.61 3.01
N ASN A 108 0.99 9.10 3.91
CA ASN A 108 0.78 7.67 4.11
C ASN A 108 -0.62 7.24 3.64
N CYS A 109 -0.77 7.07 2.34
CA CYS A 109 -2.02 6.62 1.74
C CYS A 109 -2.30 5.12 1.98
N ASP A 110 -1.29 4.31 2.35
CA ASP A 110 -1.53 2.92 2.79
C ASP A 110 -2.38 2.90 4.07
N TYR A 111 -2.05 3.76 5.05
CA TYR A 111 -2.83 3.86 6.28
C TYR A 111 -4.25 4.34 6.01
N LEU A 112 -4.41 5.38 5.18
CA LEU A 112 -5.73 5.92 4.84
C LEU A 112 -6.60 4.87 4.13
N GLY A 113 -6.04 4.16 3.14
CA GLY A 113 -6.77 3.08 2.46
C GLY A 113 -7.14 1.93 3.39
N LEU A 114 -6.24 1.56 4.31
CA LEU A 114 -6.53 0.56 5.33
C LEU A 114 -7.66 1.02 6.28
N GLN A 115 -7.63 2.28 6.72
CA GLN A 115 -8.64 2.88 7.58
C GLN A 115 -10.03 2.90 6.94
N ASP A 116 -10.12 3.25 5.66
CA ASP A 116 -11.39 3.29 4.92
C ASP A 116 -12.06 1.91 4.83
N VAL A 117 -11.26 0.86 4.62
CA VAL A 117 -11.77 -0.49 4.37
C VAL A 117 -12.00 -1.26 5.66
N VAL A 118 -11.14 -1.04 6.66
CA VAL A 118 -11.23 -1.71 7.97
C VAL A 118 -12.04 -0.83 8.92
N ALA A 119 -13.32 -0.63 8.62
CA ALA A 119 -14.25 0.08 9.49
C ALA A 119 -14.63 -0.80 10.70
N GLN A 120 -13.71 -0.98 11.64
CA GLN A 120 -13.89 -1.82 12.83
C GLN A 120 -13.29 -1.17 14.06
N ASP A 121 -14.02 -1.20 15.17
CA ASP A 121 -13.44 -0.91 16.48
C ASP A 121 -12.66 -2.14 16.97
N PHE A 122 -11.40 -1.93 17.30
CA PHE A 122 -10.51 -2.99 17.79
C PHE A 122 -10.42 -3.04 19.32
N LYS A 123 -11.11 -2.15 20.02
CA LYS A 123 -11.07 -2.09 21.49
C LYS A 123 -11.53 -3.41 22.11
N GLY A 124 -10.67 -3.97 22.96
CA GLY A 124 -10.93 -5.24 23.64
C GLY A 124 -10.75 -6.49 22.77
N LEU A 125 -10.48 -6.36 21.47
CA LEU A 125 -10.22 -7.49 20.60
C LEU A 125 -8.77 -7.99 20.74
N HIS A 126 -8.57 -9.29 20.51
CA HIS A 126 -7.26 -9.86 20.30
C HIS A 126 -6.94 -9.90 18.81
N VAL A 127 -5.88 -9.21 18.41
CA VAL A 127 -5.41 -9.09 17.03
C VAL A 127 -4.05 -9.76 16.88
N VAL A 128 -3.95 -10.71 15.95
CA VAL A 128 -2.67 -11.31 15.55
C VAL A 128 -2.20 -10.64 14.26
N ILE A 129 -1.01 -10.04 14.28
CA ILE A 129 -0.41 -9.37 13.12
C ILE A 129 0.79 -10.17 12.66
N LEU A 130 0.70 -10.72 11.45
CA LEU A 130 1.78 -11.45 10.78
C LEU A 130 2.62 -10.49 9.95
N GLY A 131 3.91 -10.38 10.26
CA GLY A 131 4.84 -9.48 9.60
C GLY A 131 5.35 -8.35 10.50
N ASP A 132 6.42 -7.67 10.06
CA ASP A 132 7.05 -6.56 10.75
C ASP A 132 7.60 -5.48 9.79
N GLY A 133 7.04 -5.41 8.58
CA GLY A 133 7.30 -4.38 7.58
C GLY A 133 6.47 -3.10 7.78
N ALA A 134 6.55 -2.18 6.81
CA ALA A 134 5.81 -0.91 6.82
C ALA A 134 4.29 -1.09 6.98
N MET A 135 3.69 -2.08 6.30
CA MET A 135 2.26 -2.36 6.44
C MET A 135 1.90 -2.80 7.86
N SER A 136 2.75 -3.58 8.53
CA SER A 136 2.48 -3.98 9.93
C SER A 136 2.56 -2.81 10.91
N GLU A 137 3.30 -1.75 10.60
CA GLU A 137 3.30 -0.51 11.38
C GLU A 137 1.97 0.23 11.24
N ASN A 138 1.45 0.34 10.02
CA ASN A 138 0.14 0.93 9.76
C ASN A 138 -0.97 0.18 10.49
N VAL A 139 -0.94 -1.15 10.44
CA VAL A 139 -1.91 -2.00 11.14
C VAL A 139 -1.83 -1.81 12.66
N ARG A 140 -0.63 -1.72 13.25
CA ARG A 140 -0.49 -1.47 14.70
C ARG A 140 -1.06 -0.13 15.11
N LEU A 141 -0.89 0.90 14.29
CA LEU A 141 -1.48 2.22 14.54
C LEU A 141 -3.02 2.16 14.48
N LEU A 142 -3.57 1.42 13.52
CA LEU A 142 -5.00 1.23 13.37
C LEU A 142 -5.59 0.46 14.56
N CYS A 143 -4.89 -0.58 15.01
CA CYS A 143 -5.32 -1.47 16.10
C CYS A 143 -4.77 -1.07 17.48
N LYS A 144 -4.40 0.20 17.68
CA LYS A 144 -3.69 0.65 18.90
C LYS A 144 -4.42 0.32 20.22
N ASP A 145 -5.74 0.22 20.19
CA ASP A 145 -6.59 -0.06 21.36
C ASP A 145 -6.90 -1.57 21.54
N ALA A 146 -6.30 -2.43 20.70
CA ALA A 146 -6.43 -3.89 20.76
C ALA A 146 -5.34 -4.55 21.63
N LYS A 147 -5.59 -5.79 22.05
CA LYS A 147 -4.53 -6.69 22.52
C LYS A 147 -3.80 -7.25 21.30
N ILE A 148 -2.56 -6.82 21.04
CA ILE A 148 -1.81 -7.21 19.85
C ILE A 148 -0.80 -8.32 20.14
N THR A 149 -0.85 -9.41 19.34
CA THR A 149 0.23 -10.40 19.23
C THR A 149 0.95 -10.17 17.91
N SER A 150 2.21 -9.72 17.96
CA SER A 150 3.05 -9.50 16.78
C SER A 150 3.86 -10.74 16.45
N VAL A 151 3.72 -11.23 15.23
CA VAL A 151 4.34 -12.48 14.73
C VAL A 151 5.26 -12.19 13.57
N SER A 152 6.53 -12.56 13.70
CA SER A 152 7.54 -12.34 12.66
C SER A 152 8.61 -13.42 12.69
N ARG A 153 9.05 -13.87 11.49
CA ARG A 153 10.20 -14.79 11.36
C ARG A 153 11.47 -14.13 11.90
N ARG A 154 11.68 -12.85 11.59
CA ARG A 154 12.86 -12.09 12.00
C ARG A 154 12.97 -11.92 13.53
N LYS A 155 11.83 -11.86 14.22
CA LYS A 155 11.76 -11.76 15.69
C LYS A 155 11.67 -13.12 16.39
N GLY A 156 11.71 -14.24 15.67
CA GLY A 156 11.62 -15.59 16.23
C GLY A 156 10.23 -15.97 16.76
N THR A 157 9.20 -15.16 16.51
CA THR A 157 7.84 -15.38 17.03
C THR A 157 6.90 -16.11 16.05
N TRP A 158 7.44 -16.67 14.95
CA TRP A 158 6.65 -17.29 13.89
C TRP A 158 5.80 -18.47 14.36
N HIS A 159 6.23 -19.17 15.43
CA HIS A 159 5.49 -20.26 16.05
C HIS A 159 4.12 -19.82 16.62
N LEU A 160 3.93 -18.51 16.87
CA LEU A 160 2.66 -17.93 17.36
C LEU A 160 1.64 -17.63 16.27
N ARG A 161 1.92 -17.93 14.98
CA ARG A 161 1.07 -17.57 13.84
C ARG A 161 -0.34 -18.16 13.89
N ASN A 162 -0.51 -19.28 14.58
CA ASN A 162 -1.79 -19.97 14.74
C ASN A 162 -2.49 -19.65 16.07
N THR A 163 -2.12 -18.57 16.75
CA THR A 163 -2.77 -18.17 18.01
C THR A 163 -4.23 -17.80 17.75
N LEU A 164 -5.14 -18.35 18.57
CA LEU A 164 -6.57 -18.01 18.52
C LEU A 164 -6.77 -16.52 18.79
N CYS A 165 -7.53 -15.84 17.94
CA CYS A 165 -7.75 -14.40 18.01
C CYS A 165 -9.10 -14.01 17.40
N ASN A 166 -9.53 -12.75 17.61
CA ASN A 166 -10.70 -12.22 16.93
C ASN A 166 -10.38 -11.81 15.50
N VAL A 167 -9.18 -11.21 15.29
CA VAL A 167 -8.75 -10.72 13.98
C VAL A 167 -7.34 -11.18 13.68
N LEU A 168 -7.15 -11.82 12.53
CA LEU A 168 -5.84 -12.16 11.98
C LEU A 168 -5.53 -11.24 10.79
N ILE A 169 -4.36 -10.59 10.81
CA ILE A 169 -3.94 -9.66 9.76
C ILE A 169 -2.63 -10.13 9.15
N ASN A 170 -2.66 -10.53 7.87
CA ASN A 170 -1.46 -10.85 7.12
C ASN A 170 -0.87 -9.61 6.46
N THR A 171 0.29 -9.17 6.93
CA THR A 171 1.09 -8.09 6.33
C THR A 171 2.39 -8.61 5.71
N THR A 172 2.54 -9.94 5.58
CA THR A 172 3.68 -10.57 4.90
C THR A 172 3.42 -10.66 3.40
N SER A 173 4.42 -11.08 2.65
CA SER A 173 4.28 -11.42 1.23
C SER A 173 3.88 -12.88 0.98
N ILE A 174 3.58 -13.66 2.02
CA ILE A 174 3.17 -15.07 1.86
C ILE A 174 1.80 -15.11 1.19
N GLY A 175 1.68 -15.88 0.12
CA GLY A 175 0.51 -15.92 -0.76
C GLY A 175 0.63 -15.02 -2.00
N MET A 176 1.63 -14.16 -2.08
CA MET A 176 1.87 -13.32 -3.27
C MET A 176 2.48 -14.17 -4.39
N GLY A 177 1.65 -14.54 -5.38
CA GLY A 177 2.08 -15.35 -6.51
C GLY A 177 2.43 -16.80 -6.15
N SER A 178 1.98 -17.32 -5.00
CA SER A 178 2.17 -18.69 -4.55
C SER A 178 0.91 -19.22 -3.86
N ASP A 179 0.77 -20.56 -3.81
CA ASP A 179 -0.31 -21.25 -3.07
C ASP A 179 0.07 -21.49 -1.60
N GLU A 180 0.85 -20.57 -1.01
CA GLU A 180 1.22 -20.66 0.39
C GLU A 180 0.22 -19.92 1.28
N SER A 181 -0.01 -20.43 2.48
CA SER A 181 -0.75 -19.74 3.53
C SER A 181 0.18 -19.38 4.68
N PRO A 182 0.05 -18.17 5.27
CA PRO A 182 0.87 -17.79 6.42
C PRO A 182 0.47 -18.52 7.71
N VAL A 183 -0.70 -19.18 7.73
CA VAL A 183 -1.21 -19.99 8.84
C VAL A 183 -1.59 -21.40 8.39
N ASP A 184 -1.61 -22.33 9.32
CA ASP A 184 -1.90 -23.74 9.03
C ASP A 184 -3.43 -23.97 8.94
N TYR A 185 -4.22 -23.20 9.69
CA TYR A 185 -5.69 -23.24 9.73
C TYR A 185 -6.26 -21.89 10.15
N ILE A 186 -7.54 -21.65 9.84
CA ILE A 186 -8.23 -20.42 10.23
C ILE A 186 -8.79 -20.57 11.65
N ASN A 187 -8.41 -19.63 12.53
CA ASN A 187 -8.81 -19.57 13.93
C ASN A 187 -9.15 -18.13 14.37
N ALA A 188 -9.67 -17.35 13.44
CA ALA A 188 -10.12 -15.97 13.66
C ALA A 188 -11.48 -15.73 12.98
N GLU A 189 -12.30 -14.88 13.57
CA GLU A 189 -13.60 -14.48 13.02
C GLU A 189 -13.44 -13.54 11.80
N THR A 190 -12.38 -12.73 11.81
CA THR A 190 -12.05 -11.79 10.72
C THR A 190 -10.63 -12.02 10.24
N ILE A 191 -10.48 -12.10 8.94
CA ILE A 191 -9.19 -12.19 8.25
C ILE A 191 -9.01 -10.93 7.40
N ILE A 192 -7.88 -10.25 7.59
CA ILE A 192 -7.42 -9.15 6.75
C ILE A 192 -6.14 -9.60 6.05
N ASP A 193 -6.18 -9.74 4.74
CA ASP A 193 -5.00 -10.14 3.97
C ASP A 193 -4.52 -8.96 3.10
N CYS A 194 -3.36 -8.39 3.44
CA CYS A 194 -2.79 -7.27 2.69
C CYS A 194 -2.14 -7.70 1.36
N VAL A 195 -2.15 -8.99 1.02
CA VAL A 195 -1.70 -9.48 -0.29
C VAL A 195 -2.79 -9.25 -1.33
N ILE A 196 -2.41 -8.70 -2.48
CA ILE A 196 -3.31 -8.49 -3.60
C ILE A 196 -3.54 -9.81 -4.35
N GLY A 197 -4.79 -10.10 -4.67
CA GLY A 197 -5.21 -11.30 -5.40
C GLY A 197 -5.93 -12.32 -4.52
N SER A 198 -6.34 -13.42 -5.15
CA SER A 198 -6.97 -14.56 -4.46
C SER A 198 -5.89 -15.41 -3.80
N THR A 199 -5.71 -15.27 -2.49
CA THR A 199 -4.73 -16.06 -1.73
C THR A 199 -5.38 -17.31 -1.13
N LYS A 200 -4.56 -18.30 -0.79
CA LYS A 200 -5.01 -19.47 -0.04
C LYS A 200 -5.60 -19.09 1.32
N LEU A 201 -5.04 -18.05 1.97
CA LEU A 201 -5.57 -17.53 3.24
C LEU A 201 -7.02 -17.04 3.08
N ILE A 202 -7.29 -16.20 2.06
CA ILE A 202 -8.63 -15.68 1.76
C ILE A 202 -9.60 -16.82 1.44
N ASN A 203 -9.20 -17.77 0.59
CA ASN A 203 -10.05 -18.88 0.19
C ASN A 203 -10.39 -19.79 1.38
N SER A 204 -9.41 -20.09 2.22
CA SER A 204 -9.63 -20.86 3.45
C SER A 204 -10.54 -20.12 4.44
N ALA A 205 -10.39 -18.81 4.58
CA ALA A 205 -11.24 -18.00 5.44
C ALA A 205 -12.71 -18.00 4.97
N LYS A 206 -12.95 -17.80 3.68
CA LYS A 206 -14.27 -17.86 3.07
C LYS A 206 -14.93 -19.24 3.27
N SER A 207 -14.17 -20.34 3.14
CA SER A 207 -14.70 -21.70 3.27
C SER A 207 -15.21 -22.03 4.67
N VAL A 208 -14.72 -21.35 5.71
CA VAL A 208 -15.19 -21.50 7.10
C VAL A 208 -16.13 -20.39 7.56
N GLY A 209 -16.55 -19.49 6.66
CA GLY A 209 -17.48 -18.42 6.95
C GLY A 209 -16.87 -17.23 7.72
N ALA A 210 -15.56 -17.09 7.77
CA ALA A 210 -14.90 -15.94 8.38
C ALA A 210 -15.15 -14.67 7.54
N ARG A 211 -15.28 -13.51 8.19
CA ARG A 211 -15.26 -12.21 7.50
C ARG A 211 -13.91 -11.99 6.85
N VAL A 212 -13.89 -11.56 5.60
CA VAL A 212 -12.66 -11.31 4.85
C VAL A 212 -12.60 -9.86 4.39
N ILE A 213 -11.43 -9.25 4.57
CA ILE A 213 -11.04 -7.98 3.94
C ILE A 213 -9.79 -8.27 3.12
N SER A 214 -9.87 -8.02 1.81
CA SER A 214 -8.83 -8.38 0.86
C SER A 214 -7.82 -7.24 0.64
N GLY A 215 -6.60 -7.61 0.26
CA GLY A 215 -5.56 -6.66 -0.14
C GLY A 215 -5.96 -5.83 -1.35
N ALA A 216 -6.81 -6.35 -2.21
CA ALA A 216 -7.33 -5.64 -3.37
C ALA A 216 -8.26 -4.49 -2.97
N GLU A 217 -9.14 -4.67 -1.95
CA GLU A 217 -9.97 -3.59 -1.40
C GLU A 217 -9.11 -2.49 -0.76
N ILE A 218 -8.11 -2.90 0.04
CA ILE A 218 -7.17 -1.96 0.67
C ILE A 218 -6.40 -1.18 -0.40
N TYR A 219 -5.92 -1.85 -1.43
CA TYR A 219 -5.12 -1.24 -2.49
C TYR A 219 -5.96 -0.27 -3.35
N LYS A 220 -7.22 -0.63 -3.65
CA LYS A 220 -8.18 0.26 -4.32
C LYS A 220 -8.40 1.55 -3.53
N ALA A 221 -8.65 1.45 -2.23
CA ALA A 221 -8.84 2.62 -1.36
C ALA A 221 -7.55 3.47 -1.29
N GLN A 222 -6.39 2.85 -1.17
CA GLN A 222 -5.10 3.53 -1.17
C GLN A 222 -4.86 4.33 -2.47
N PHE A 223 -5.23 3.79 -3.64
CA PHE A 223 -5.10 4.51 -4.91
C PHE A 223 -5.99 5.75 -4.98
N LYS A 224 -7.20 5.72 -4.42
CA LYS A 224 -8.07 6.90 -4.36
C LYS A 224 -7.38 8.05 -3.60
N HIS A 225 -6.80 7.74 -2.44
CA HIS A 225 -6.06 8.73 -1.66
C HIS A 225 -4.82 9.26 -2.38
N GLN A 226 -4.06 8.39 -3.04
CA GLN A 226 -2.89 8.82 -3.82
C GLN A 226 -3.29 9.71 -5.00
N PHE A 227 -4.33 9.33 -5.75
CA PHE A 227 -4.83 10.15 -6.86
C PHE A 227 -5.23 11.55 -6.38
N LYS A 228 -5.96 11.63 -5.26
CA LYS A 228 -6.32 12.90 -4.64
C LYS A 228 -5.09 13.72 -4.23
N CYS A 229 -4.07 13.09 -3.65
CA CYS A 229 -2.81 13.77 -3.32
C CYS A 229 -2.11 14.32 -4.57
N TYR A 230 -2.06 13.54 -5.66
CA TYR A 230 -1.37 13.93 -6.90
C TYR A 230 -2.09 15.02 -7.68
N THR A 231 -3.41 15.00 -7.70
CA THR A 231 -4.22 15.83 -8.61
C THR A 231 -5.05 16.90 -7.91
N ASN A 232 -5.24 16.78 -6.60
CA ASN A 232 -6.19 17.54 -5.79
C ASN A 232 -7.65 17.35 -6.25
N GLN A 233 -7.96 16.23 -6.93
CA GLN A 233 -9.29 15.86 -7.41
C GLN A 233 -9.71 14.53 -6.79
N GLU A 234 -11.01 14.33 -6.58
CA GLU A 234 -11.54 13.00 -6.26
C GLU A 234 -11.55 12.15 -7.54
N PRO A 235 -11.08 10.89 -7.46
CA PRO A 235 -11.18 10.01 -8.62
C PRO A 235 -12.62 9.58 -8.87
N ASP A 236 -12.99 9.39 -10.13
CA ASP A 236 -14.27 8.77 -10.48
C ASP A 236 -14.34 7.34 -9.94
N SER A 237 -15.30 7.09 -9.04
CA SER A 237 -15.41 5.80 -8.35
C SER A 237 -15.76 4.65 -9.30
N ALA A 238 -16.56 4.90 -10.35
CA ALA A 238 -16.91 3.86 -11.32
C ALA A 238 -15.69 3.44 -12.15
N VAL A 239 -14.84 4.41 -12.53
CA VAL A 239 -13.57 4.13 -13.23
C VAL A 239 -12.59 3.39 -12.30
N VAL A 240 -12.49 3.81 -11.04
CA VAL A 240 -11.66 3.11 -10.03
C VAL A 240 -12.09 1.66 -9.88
N ASP A 241 -13.40 1.40 -9.77
CA ASP A 241 -13.93 0.05 -9.62
C ASP A 241 -13.68 -0.80 -10.86
N ALA A 242 -13.90 -0.26 -12.05
CA ALA A 242 -13.63 -0.96 -13.32
C ALA A 242 -12.15 -1.36 -13.48
N VAL A 243 -11.23 -0.42 -13.19
CA VAL A 243 -9.79 -0.70 -13.26
C VAL A 243 -9.36 -1.71 -12.19
N ALA A 244 -9.87 -1.58 -10.96
CA ALA A 244 -9.57 -2.52 -9.89
C ALA A 244 -10.08 -3.93 -10.24
N GLN A 245 -11.28 -4.06 -10.81
CA GLN A 245 -11.80 -5.34 -11.28
C GLN A 245 -10.91 -5.96 -12.36
N GLN A 246 -10.48 -5.17 -13.33
CA GLN A 246 -9.56 -5.63 -14.39
C GLN A 246 -8.21 -6.10 -13.82
N LEU A 247 -7.64 -5.36 -12.87
CA LEU A 247 -6.29 -5.62 -12.35
C LEU A 247 -6.24 -6.74 -11.31
N PHE A 248 -7.30 -6.89 -10.51
CA PHE A 248 -7.28 -7.76 -9.34
C PHE A 248 -8.19 -8.97 -9.46
N ASN A 249 -8.90 -9.14 -10.59
CA ASN A 249 -9.83 -10.25 -10.82
C ASN A 249 -10.75 -10.49 -9.60
N TYR A 250 -11.50 -9.45 -9.21
CA TYR A 250 -12.55 -9.61 -8.21
C TYR A 250 -13.66 -10.51 -8.78
N VAL A 251 -13.82 -11.68 -8.20
CA VAL A 251 -15.04 -12.49 -8.30
C VAL A 251 -15.74 -12.45 -6.96
#